data_7b74251efedd69d3d74302da76a30726
#
_entry.id   7b74251efedd69d3d74302da76a30726
#
_cell.length_a   1.000
_cell.length_b   1.000
_cell.length_c   1.000
_cell.angle_alpha   90.00
_cell.angle_beta   90.00
_cell.angle_gamma   90.00
#
_symmetry.space_group_name_H-M   'P 1'
#
loop_
_entity.id
_entity.type
_entity.pdbx_description
1 polymer ?
#
loop_
_entity_poly.entity_id
_entity_poly.type
_entity_poly.pdbx_seq_one_letter_code
_entity_poly.pdbx_strand_id
1 'polypeptide(L)'
;MLQTLLISGTLALLAAAPGQAQVPIQADFDASQFQGPWYVVGAVSDDQSFLDAKDNMKMPVVLVTSLANGNLGIKFGFPTPDGRCQETDSTFTKGAVDGQFSNAAMAQTDIRVAFTDYKHFAVMYFETQKGGVKNVWLQLYARAPELFPEGAQRMQQLASKVGLNPSQGVLLPKSEQCAEVLA
;
A
#
# COMPACT_ATOMS: atom_id res chain seq x y z
N MET A 1 42.48 -46.70 -15.64
CA MET A 1 41.21 -46.72 -14.89
C MET A 1 40.85 -45.29 -14.58
N LEU A 2 39.90 -44.75 -15.33
CA LEU A 2 39.37 -43.43 -15.12
C LEU A 2 38.18 -43.53 -14.14
N GLN A 3 38.34 -43.01 -12.93
CA GLN A 3 37.22 -42.83 -12.02
C GLN A 3 36.57 -41.51 -12.37
N THR A 4 35.38 -41.57 -12.96
CA THR A 4 34.50 -40.43 -13.15
C THR A 4 33.85 -40.10 -11.83
N LEU A 5 34.28 -38.99 -11.21
CA LEU A 5 33.59 -38.36 -10.09
C LEU A 5 32.31 -37.70 -10.63
N LEU A 6 31.19 -38.34 -10.37
CA LEU A 6 29.88 -37.71 -10.54
C LEU A 6 29.67 -36.73 -9.38
N ILE A 7 29.89 -35.45 -9.64
CA ILE A 7 29.48 -34.39 -8.72
C ILE A 7 27.98 -34.24 -8.93
N SER A 8 27.21 -34.90 -8.09
CA SER A 8 25.79 -34.67 -7.95
C SER A 8 25.56 -33.31 -7.30
N GLY A 9 25.48 -32.27 -8.11
CA GLY A 9 25.06 -30.97 -7.64
C GLY A 9 23.58 -31.00 -7.26
N THR A 10 23.30 -31.14 -5.96
CA THR A 10 21.95 -30.90 -5.48
C THR A 10 21.65 -29.41 -5.61
N LEU A 11 20.87 -29.07 -6.66
CA LEU A 11 20.26 -27.76 -6.78
C LEU A 11 19.24 -27.65 -5.65
N ALA A 12 19.61 -26.96 -4.57
CA ALA A 12 18.65 -26.61 -3.54
C ALA A 12 17.69 -25.57 -4.13
N LEU A 13 16.54 -26.02 -4.60
CA LEU A 13 15.41 -25.17 -4.87
C LEU A 13 14.99 -24.60 -3.51
N LEU A 14 15.41 -23.35 -3.24
CA LEU A 14 14.83 -22.55 -2.19
C LEU A 14 13.38 -22.30 -2.59
N ALA A 15 12.50 -23.22 -2.23
CA ALA A 15 11.07 -22.98 -2.30
C ALA A 15 10.77 -21.82 -1.35
N ALA A 16 10.34 -20.68 -1.89
CA ALA A 16 9.82 -19.61 -1.07
C ALA A 16 8.71 -20.18 -0.17
N ALA A 17 8.80 -19.94 1.13
CA ALA A 17 7.78 -20.40 2.06
C ALA A 17 6.41 -19.92 1.58
N PRO A 18 5.34 -20.78 1.64
CA PRO A 18 3.99 -20.35 1.31
C PRO A 18 3.61 -19.15 2.20
N GLY A 19 3.27 -18.00 1.60
CA GLY A 19 2.93 -16.76 2.29
C GLY A 19 3.91 -15.61 2.09
N GLN A 20 5.08 -15.85 1.49
CA GLN A 20 6.00 -14.78 1.03
C GLN A 20 5.90 -14.60 -0.48
N ALA A 21 4.69 -14.25 -0.97
CA ALA A 21 4.59 -13.69 -2.30
C ALA A 21 5.41 -12.40 -2.32
N GLN A 22 6.33 -12.29 -3.27
CA GLN A 22 7.08 -11.05 -3.42
C GLN A 22 6.12 -9.94 -3.81
N VAL A 23 5.95 -9.00 -2.90
CA VAL A 23 5.21 -7.78 -3.18
C VAL A 23 6.12 -6.90 -4.04
N PRO A 24 5.67 -6.49 -5.23
CA PRO A 24 6.48 -5.65 -6.09
C PRO A 24 6.70 -4.27 -5.48
N ILE A 25 7.77 -3.61 -5.91
CA ILE A 25 8.04 -2.21 -5.64
C ILE A 25 8.22 -1.55 -7.00
N GLN A 26 7.59 -0.41 -7.21
CA GLN A 26 7.70 0.34 -8.47
C GLN A 26 9.17 0.55 -8.83
N ALA A 27 9.59 0.11 -10.01
CA ALA A 27 10.95 0.30 -10.49
C ALA A 27 11.22 1.81 -10.66
N ASP A 28 12.45 2.22 -10.32
CA ASP A 28 12.90 3.62 -10.45
C ASP A 28 11.94 4.61 -9.79
N PHE A 29 11.46 4.27 -8.58
CA PHE A 29 10.50 5.11 -7.87
C PHE A 29 11.04 6.52 -7.66
N ASP A 30 10.26 7.51 -8.09
CA ASP A 30 10.58 8.94 -8.01
C ASP A 30 9.65 9.63 -7.01
N ALA A 31 10.18 9.94 -5.83
CA ALA A 31 9.44 10.61 -4.77
C ALA A 31 8.92 11.99 -5.19
N SER A 32 9.65 12.70 -6.05
CA SER A 32 9.26 14.03 -6.51
C SER A 32 7.99 13.99 -7.36
N GLN A 33 7.82 12.95 -8.18
CA GLN A 33 6.61 12.77 -8.99
C GLN A 33 5.44 12.20 -8.18
N PHE A 34 5.75 11.53 -7.07
CA PHE A 34 4.73 10.95 -6.19
C PHE A 34 4.07 11.99 -5.28
N GLN A 35 4.65 13.16 -5.13
CA GLN A 35 4.11 14.26 -4.34
C GLN A 35 2.74 14.71 -4.81
N GLY A 36 2.05 15.41 -3.91
CA GLY A 36 0.79 16.05 -4.18
C GLY A 36 -0.40 15.28 -3.65
N PRO A 37 -1.61 15.65 -4.08
CA PRO A 37 -2.84 15.07 -3.58
C PRO A 37 -3.14 13.71 -4.19
N TRP A 38 -3.64 12.81 -3.35
CA TRP A 38 -4.17 11.52 -3.72
C TRP A 38 -5.51 11.27 -3.04
N TYR A 39 -6.43 10.63 -3.74
CA TYR A 39 -7.68 10.13 -3.20
C TYR A 39 -7.56 8.63 -2.98
N VAL A 40 -7.99 8.13 -1.83
CA VAL A 40 -8.04 6.68 -1.57
C VAL A 40 -9.38 6.16 -2.08
N VAL A 41 -9.38 5.67 -3.32
CA VAL A 41 -10.62 5.28 -4.01
C VAL A 41 -11.01 3.83 -3.76
N GLY A 42 -10.11 3.02 -3.25
CA GLY A 42 -10.36 1.63 -2.93
C GLY A 42 -9.41 1.11 -1.87
N ALA A 43 -9.84 0.09 -1.15
CA ALA A 43 -9.04 -0.58 -0.14
C ALA A 43 -9.44 -2.05 -0.01
N VAL A 44 -8.48 -2.89 0.36
CA VAL A 44 -8.72 -4.28 0.71
C VAL A 44 -7.77 -4.67 1.84
N SER A 45 -8.29 -5.39 2.85
CA SER A 45 -7.49 -5.77 4.01
C SER A 45 -8.11 -6.98 4.71
N ASP A 46 -7.27 -7.72 5.43
CA ASP A 46 -7.69 -8.76 6.36
C ASP A 46 -7.82 -8.25 7.81
N ASP A 47 -7.65 -6.95 8.03
CA ASP A 47 -7.81 -6.32 9.35
C ASP A 47 -9.28 -6.32 9.75
N GLN A 48 -9.61 -6.88 10.92
CA GLN A 48 -10.99 -7.04 11.36
C GLN A 48 -11.69 -5.69 11.56
N SER A 49 -11.00 -4.68 12.08
CA SER A 49 -11.61 -3.36 12.28
C SER A 49 -12.02 -2.71 10.96
N PHE A 50 -11.22 -2.92 9.91
CA PHE A 50 -11.56 -2.48 8.56
C PHE A 50 -12.77 -3.26 8.02
N LEU A 51 -12.78 -4.58 8.17
CA LEU A 51 -13.86 -5.43 7.67
C LEU A 51 -15.20 -5.07 8.31
N ASP A 52 -15.19 -4.69 9.58
CA ASP A 52 -16.40 -4.30 10.32
C ASP A 52 -16.92 -2.91 9.88
N ALA A 53 -16.05 -2.02 9.41
CA ALA A 53 -16.38 -0.63 9.11
C ALA A 53 -16.47 -0.29 7.62
N LYS A 54 -15.93 -1.13 6.75
CA LYS A 54 -15.68 -0.78 5.33
C LYS A 54 -16.92 -0.33 4.56
N ASP A 55 -18.07 -0.88 4.83
CA ASP A 55 -19.32 -0.56 4.10
C ASP A 55 -19.86 0.84 4.43
N ASN A 56 -19.40 1.44 5.53
CA ASN A 56 -19.78 2.79 5.95
C ASN A 56 -18.64 3.81 5.77
N MET A 57 -17.51 3.39 5.21
CA MET A 57 -16.37 4.28 4.98
C MET A 57 -16.59 5.14 3.75
N LYS A 58 -16.13 6.38 3.83
CA LYS A 58 -16.05 7.30 2.70
C LYS A 58 -14.60 7.53 2.31
N MET A 59 -14.40 8.06 1.11
CA MET A 59 -13.10 8.24 0.49
C MET A 59 -12.16 9.12 1.32
N PRO A 60 -11.07 8.57 1.88
CA PRO A 60 -10.02 9.36 2.49
C PRO A 60 -9.18 10.11 1.45
N VAL A 61 -8.39 11.06 1.92
CA VAL A 61 -7.44 11.79 1.10
C VAL A 61 -6.05 11.74 1.70
N VAL A 62 -5.03 11.86 0.87
CA VAL A 62 -3.63 11.85 1.27
C VAL A 62 -2.91 12.98 0.56
N LEU A 63 -2.19 13.80 1.31
CA LEU A 63 -1.27 14.77 0.75
C LEU A 63 0.16 14.30 1.01
N VAL A 64 0.91 14.06 -0.05
CA VAL A 64 2.29 13.56 -0.01
C VAL A 64 3.26 14.69 -0.29
N THR A 65 4.23 14.87 0.59
CA THR A 65 5.32 15.83 0.44
C THR A 65 6.65 15.07 0.46
N SER A 66 7.50 15.33 -0.52
CA SER A 66 8.86 14.78 -0.53
C SER A 66 9.74 15.55 0.47
N LEU A 67 10.36 14.82 1.37
CA LEU A 67 11.24 15.37 2.40
C LEU A 67 12.70 15.07 2.08
N ALA A 68 13.60 15.66 2.86
CA ALA A 68 15.02 15.34 2.79
C ALA A 68 15.27 13.85 3.03
N ASN A 69 16.36 13.31 2.48
CA ASN A 69 16.78 11.92 2.65
C ASN A 69 15.84 10.87 2.04
N GLY A 70 14.94 11.27 1.14
CA GLY A 70 14.01 10.35 0.48
C GLY A 70 12.80 9.96 1.31
N ASN A 71 12.59 10.59 2.47
CA ASN A 71 11.40 10.40 3.28
C ASN A 71 10.19 11.11 2.66
N LEU A 72 8.99 10.68 3.03
CA LEU A 72 7.74 11.29 2.60
C LEU A 72 6.98 11.84 3.81
N GLY A 73 6.57 13.10 3.74
CA GLY A 73 5.58 13.66 4.65
C GLY A 73 4.19 13.26 4.19
N ILE A 74 3.38 12.76 5.10
CA ILE A 74 2.04 12.26 4.82
C ILE A 74 1.04 13.01 5.69
N LYS A 75 0.12 13.71 5.04
CA LYS A 75 -1.06 14.25 5.71
C LYS A 75 -2.25 13.42 5.25
N PHE A 76 -2.88 12.72 6.17
CA PHE A 76 -3.99 11.82 5.89
C PHE A 76 -5.29 12.42 6.45
N GLY A 77 -6.32 12.51 5.61
CA GLY A 77 -7.65 12.94 6.00
C GLY A 77 -8.65 11.80 5.91
N PHE A 78 -9.31 11.51 7.01
CA PHE A 78 -10.28 10.45 7.11
C PHE A 78 -11.66 11.01 7.42
N PRO A 79 -12.67 10.82 6.51
CA PRO A 79 -14.04 11.25 6.79
C PRO A 79 -14.63 10.44 7.94
N THR A 80 -15.12 11.16 8.96
CA THR A 80 -15.74 10.55 10.13
C THR A 80 -17.27 10.47 9.98
N PRO A 81 -17.96 9.55 10.69
CA PRO A 81 -19.41 9.41 10.59
C PRO A 81 -20.22 10.65 10.98
N ASP A 82 -19.63 11.53 11.80
CA ASP A 82 -20.26 12.78 12.23
C ASP A 82 -20.18 13.92 11.19
N GLY A 83 -19.69 13.64 9.99
CA GLY A 83 -19.56 14.62 8.90
C GLY A 83 -18.29 15.45 8.92
N ARG A 84 -17.36 15.13 9.81
CA ARG A 84 -16.07 15.83 9.95
C ARG A 84 -14.94 15.10 9.23
N CYS A 85 -13.77 15.69 9.25
CA CYS A 85 -12.53 15.10 8.76
C CYS A 85 -11.54 14.96 9.89
N GLN A 86 -11.06 13.75 10.14
CA GLN A 86 -9.96 13.49 11.05
C GLN A 86 -8.65 13.57 10.28
N GLU A 87 -7.79 14.52 10.64
CA GLU A 87 -6.48 14.70 10.05
C GLU A 87 -5.40 14.07 10.91
N THR A 88 -4.47 13.37 10.28
CA THR A 88 -3.27 12.85 10.94
C THR A 88 -2.06 13.14 10.09
N ASP A 89 -0.94 13.49 10.75
CA ASP A 89 0.35 13.71 10.12
C ASP A 89 1.28 12.56 10.48
N SER A 90 2.01 12.07 9.49
CA SER A 90 3.03 11.04 9.70
C SER A 90 4.17 11.21 8.71
N THR A 91 5.25 10.47 8.94
CA THR A 91 6.39 10.42 8.04
C THR A 91 6.63 8.99 7.62
N PHE A 92 6.67 8.77 6.31
CA PHE A 92 7.15 7.50 5.77
C PHE A 92 8.66 7.61 5.64
N THR A 93 9.36 6.83 6.45
CA THR A 93 10.82 6.78 6.45
C THR A 93 11.29 5.83 5.36
N LYS A 94 12.20 6.30 4.51
CA LYS A 94 12.75 5.49 3.42
C LYS A 94 13.36 4.20 3.94
N GLY A 95 13.01 3.09 3.28
CA GLY A 95 13.55 1.76 3.56
C GLY A 95 14.82 1.45 2.78
N ALA A 96 15.08 0.15 2.60
CA ALA A 96 16.31 -0.35 1.95
C ALA A 96 16.39 0.02 0.46
N VAL A 97 15.26 0.15 -0.22
CA VAL A 97 15.18 0.47 -1.65
C VAL A 97 14.19 1.62 -1.88
N ASP A 98 14.36 2.32 -3.01
CA ASP A 98 13.42 3.38 -3.40
C ASP A 98 12.02 2.78 -3.62
N GLY A 99 11.00 3.42 -3.04
CA GLY A 99 9.63 2.94 -3.08
C GLY A 99 9.22 2.07 -1.90
N GLN A 100 10.14 1.77 -0.99
CA GLN A 100 9.89 1.06 0.26
C GLN A 100 10.07 1.99 1.45
N PHE A 101 9.13 1.93 2.39
CA PHE A 101 9.07 2.81 3.55
C PHE A 101 8.66 2.07 4.81
N SER A 102 8.84 2.74 5.94
CA SER A 102 8.26 2.35 7.22
C SER A 102 7.63 3.56 7.89
N ASN A 103 6.68 3.32 8.81
CA ASN A 103 6.09 4.40 9.61
C ASN A 103 6.49 4.21 11.07
N ALA A 104 7.35 5.11 11.59
CA ALA A 104 7.87 5.01 12.95
C ALA A 104 6.80 5.19 14.04
N ALA A 105 5.68 5.84 13.71
CA ALA A 105 4.56 6.03 14.64
C ALA A 105 3.69 4.78 14.78
N MET A 106 3.83 3.82 13.88
CA MET A 106 3.11 2.55 13.91
C MET A 106 4.08 1.40 14.14
N ALA A 107 3.69 0.43 14.98
CA ALA A 107 4.52 -0.74 15.23
C ALA A 107 4.80 -1.48 13.92
N GLN A 108 6.05 -1.84 13.70
CA GLN A 108 6.58 -2.62 12.57
C GLN A 108 5.68 -2.60 11.32
N THR A 109 5.89 -1.59 10.49
CA THR A 109 5.15 -1.39 9.24
C THR A 109 6.11 -1.55 8.06
N ASP A 110 5.73 -2.35 7.07
CA ASP A 110 6.38 -2.40 5.76
C ASP A 110 5.44 -1.75 4.75
N ILE A 111 5.87 -0.66 4.15
CA ILE A 111 5.08 0.12 3.20
C ILE A 111 5.78 0.06 1.85
N ARG A 112 5.04 -0.27 0.80
CA ARG A 112 5.57 -0.33 -0.56
C ARG A 112 4.65 0.38 -1.53
N VAL A 113 5.24 1.20 -2.39
CA VAL A 113 4.56 1.67 -3.60
C VAL A 113 4.72 0.55 -4.62
N ALA A 114 3.69 -0.28 -4.76
CA ALA A 114 3.76 -1.47 -5.60
C ALA A 114 3.77 -1.11 -7.09
N PHE A 115 2.86 -0.24 -7.49
CA PHE A 115 2.74 0.25 -8.87
C PHE A 115 2.28 1.70 -8.86
N THR A 116 2.82 2.52 -9.74
CA THR A 116 2.30 3.87 -9.97
C THR A 116 2.71 4.37 -11.34
N ASP A 117 1.83 5.15 -11.96
CA ASP A 117 2.18 5.95 -13.13
C ASP A 117 2.35 7.44 -12.76
N TYR A 118 2.24 7.77 -11.46
CA TYR A 118 2.34 9.12 -10.88
C TYR A 118 1.22 10.08 -11.29
N LYS A 119 0.70 9.96 -12.50
CA LYS A 119 -0.29 10.88 -13.09
C LYS A 119 -1.73 10.51 -12.78
N HIS A 120 -2.02 9.21 -12.60
CA HIS A 120 -3.38 8.72 -12.46
C HIS A 120 -3.61 7.90 -11.20
N PHE A 121 -2.71 6.96 -10.90
CA PHE A 121 -2.94 6.00 -9.81
C PHE A 121 -1.66 5.57 -9.11
N ALA A 122 -1.84 5.02 -7.92
CA ALA A 122 -0.83 4.24 -7.21
C ALA A 122 -1.49 3.09 -6.46
N VAL A 123 -0.88 1.92 -6.50
CA VAL A 123 -1.27 0.78 -5.67
C VAL A 123 -0.29 0.69 -4.52
N MET A 124 -0.80 0.85 -3.30
CA MET A 124 -0.02 0.86 -2.07
C MET A 124 -0.20 -0.44 -1.32
N TYR A 125 0.90 -0.97 -0.80
CA TYR A 125 0.93 -2.13 0.09
C TYR A 125 1.37 -1.70 1.48
N PHE A 126 0.64 -2.14 2.49
CA PHE A 126 0.97 -1.94 3.90
C PHE A 126 0.92 -3.28 4.61
N GLU A 127 1.97 -3.58 5.34
CA GLU A 127 2.01 -4.74 6.22
C GLU A 127 2.26 -4.23 7.63
N THR A 128 1.37 -4.58 8.56
CA THR A 128 1.51 -4.20 9.97
C THR A 128 1.65 -5.45 10.81
N GLN A 129 2.50 -5.37 11.83
CA GLN A 129 2.67 -6.45 12.79
C GLN A 129 2.52 -5.89 14.19
N LYS A 130 1.47 -6.30 14.87
CA LYS A 130 1.12 -5.82 16.22
C LYS A 130 0.70 -7.01 17.07
N GLY A 131 1.38 -7.19 18.21
CA GLY A 131 1.04 -8.26 19.15
C GLY A 131 1.09 -9.68 18.56
N GLY A 132 2.02 -9.93 17.62
CA GLY A 132 2.14 -11.21 16.91
C GLY A 132 1.14 -11.41 15.78
N VAL A 133 0.24 -10.45 15.54
CA VAL A 133 -0.74 -10.50 14.45
C VAL A 133 -0.26 -9.63 13.29
N LYS A 134 -0.18 -10.26 12.11
CA LYS A 134 0.17 -9.60 10.86
C LYS A 134 -1.09 -9.31 10.07
N ASN A 135 -1.27 -8.04 9.71
CA ASN A 135 -2.33 -7.60 8.80
C ASN A 135 -1.73 -7.03 7.52
N VAL A 136 -2.42 -7.25 6.42
CA VAL A 136 -2.06 -6.73 5.10
C VAL A 136 -3.16 -5.79 4.62
N TRP A 137 -2.74 -4.66 4.07
CA TRP A 137 -3.61 -3.65 3.48
C TRP A 137 -3.13 -3.34 2.07
N LEU A 138 -4.06 -3.26 1.14
CA LEU A 138 -3.84 -2.61 -0.14
C LEU A 138 -4.74 -1.40 -0.22
N GLN A 139 -4.20 -0.31 -0.75
CA GLN A 139 -4.98 0.89 -1.04
C GLN A 139 -4.74 1.30 -2.49
N LEU A 140 -5.81 1.69 -3.16
CA LEU A 140 -5.74 2.28 -4.49
C LEU A 140 -5.85 3.79 -4.34
N TYR A 141 -4.74 4.47 -4.67
CA TYR A 141 -4.69 5.91 -4.76
C TYR A 141 -4.99 6.36 -6.18
N ALA A 142 -5.72 7.46 -6.32
CA ALA A 142 -5.98 8.09 -7.61
C ALA A 142 -5.80 9.61 -7.51
N ARG A 143 -5.40 10.23 -8.61
CA ARG A 143 -5.25 11.69 -8.68
C ARG A 143 -6.60 12.41 -8.78
N ALA A 144 -7.63 11.72 -9.25
CA ALA A 144 -9.01 12.21 -9.26
C ALA A 144 -9.85 11.34 -8.31
N PRO A 145 -10.97 11.85 -7.76
CA PRO A 145 -11.82 11.08 -6.84
C PRO A 145 -12.71 10.09 -7.60
N GLU A 146 -12.12 9.34 -8.51
CA GLU A 146 -12.78 8.38 -9.39
C GLU A 146 -11.90 7.15 -9.56
N LEU A 147 -12.54 6.01 -9.79
CA LEU A 147 -11.85 4.76 -10.02
C LEU A 147 -11.11 4.80 -11.36
N PHE A 148 -9.80 4.58 -11.31
CA PHE A 148 -8.99 4.41 -12.51
C PHE A 148 -8.89 2.92 -12.86
N PRO A 149 -9.42 2.47 -14.02
CA PRO A 149 -9.57 1.04 -14.30
C PRO A 149 -8.28 0.23 -14.25
N GLU A 150 -7.17 0.76 -14.77
CA GLU A 150 -5.87 0.09 -14.71
C GLU A 150 -5.40 -0.10 -13.26
N GLY A 151 -5.58 0.91 -12.42
CA GLY A 151 -5.24 0.83 -11.00
C GLY A 151 -6.06 -0.23 -10.27
N ALA A 152 -7.37 -0.28 -10.53
CA ALA A 152 -8.25 -1.28 -9.95
C ALA A 152 -7.84 -2.70 -10.34
N GLN A 153 -7.50 -2.91 -11.61
CA GLN A 153 -7.05 -4.20 -12.11
C GLN A 153 -5.72 -4.63 -11.46
N ARG A 154 -4.76 -3.71 -11.35
CA ARG A 154 -3.48 -3.95 -10.67
C ARG A 154 -3.67 -4.31 -9.20
N MET A 155 -4.55 -3.61 -8.51
CA MET A 155 -4.84 -3.90 -7.10
C MET A 155 -5.47 -5.28 -6.94
N GLN A 156 -6.41 -5.68 -7.79
CA GLN A 156 -7.02 -7.01 -7.74
C GLN A 156 -6.00 -8.13 -7.96
N GLN A 157 -5.10 -7.95 -8.91
CA GLN A 157 -4.03 -8.91 -9.17
C GLN A 157 -3.11 -9.07 -7.97
N LEU A 158 -2.73 -7.96 -7.33
CA LEU A 158 -1.89 -7.99 -6.15
C LEU A 158 -2.62 -8.58 -4.95
N ALA A 159 -3.89 -8.25 -4.75
CA ALA A 159 -4.71 -8.81 -3.69
C ALA A 159 -4.73 -10.35 -3.73
N SER A 160 -4.92 -10.91 -4.90
CA SER A 160 -4.88 -12.37 -5.10
C SER A 160 -3.52 -12.96 -4.70
N LYS A 161 -2.42 -12.30 -5.08
CA LYS A 161 -1.06 -12.76 -4.76
C LYS A 161 -0.76 -12.75 -3.26
N VAL A 162 -1.31 -11.81 -2.52
CA VAL A 162 -1.08 -11.67 -1.07
C VAL A 162 -2.15 -12.36 -0.23
N GLY A 163 -3.04 -13.11 -0.85
CA GLY A 163 -4.03 -13.94 -0.18
C GLY A 163 -5.27 -13.18 0.33
N LEU A 164 -5.56 -12.01 -0.24
CA LEU A 164 -6.76 -11.25 0.06
C LEU A 164 -7.89 -11.57 -0.91
N ASN A 165 -9.11 -11.68 -0.40
CA ASN A 165 -10.30 -12.00 -1.19
C ASN A 165 -11.04 -10.72 -1.61
N PRO A 166 -11.77 -10.73 -2.75
CA PRO A 166 -12.60 -9.60 -3.16
C PRO A 166 -13.63 -9.15 -2.11
N SER A 167 -14.14 -10.07 -1.30
CA SER A 167 -15.07 -9.77 -0.21
C SER A 167 -14.46 -8.91 0.91
N GLN A 168 -13.14 -8.85 0.99
CA GLN A 168 -12.39 -8.04 1.98
C GLN A 168 -12.10 -6.64 1.45
N GLY A 169 -12.57 -6.30 0.25
CA GLY A 169 -12.37 -5.02 -0.38
C GLY A 169 -13.59 -4.14 -0.38
N VAL A 170 -13.37 -2.86 -0.67
CA VAL A 170 -14.42 -1.87 -0.85
C VAL A 170 -13.95 -0.79 -1.82
N LEU A 171 -14.88 -0.30 -2.64
CA LEU A 171 -14.72 0.95 -3.36
C LEU A 171 -15.33 2.05 -2.51
N LEU A 172 -14.56 3.10 -2.27
CA LEU A 172 -14.94 4.12 -1.31
C LEU A 172 -15.72 5.24 -2.00
N PRO A 173 -16.92 5.56 -1.52
CA PRO A 173 -17.72 6.62 -2.13
C PRO A 173 -17.08 7.99 -1.92
N LYS A 174 -17.20 8.81 -2.94
CA LYS A 174 -16.68 10.18 -2.97
C LYS A 174 -17.19 10.99 -1.79
N SER A 175 -16.32 11.79 -1.18
CA SER A 175 -16.65 12.66 -0.06
C SER A 175 -15.84 13.96 -0.14
N GLU A 176 -16.46 15.06 0.23
CA GLU A 176 -15.83 16.37 0.32
C GLU A 176 -15.42 16.74 1.75
N GLN A 177 -15.67 15.87 2.71
CA GLN A 177 -15.41 16.14 4.13
C GLN A 177 -13.94 16.47 4.43
N CYS A 178 -13.02 15.92 3.65
CA CYS A 178 -11.57 16.12 3.83
C CYS A 178 -10.93 16.96 2.72
N ALA A 179 -11.71 17.71 1.94
CA ALA A 179 -11.21 18.51 0.82
C ALA A 179 -10.13 19.52 1.25
N GLU A 180 -10.24 20.09 2.44
CA GLU A 180 -9.27 21.07 2.95
C GLU A 180 -7.88 20.50 3.18
N VAL A 181 -7.75 19.20 3.39
CA VAL A 181 -6.44 18.54 3.56
C VAL A 181 -5.59 18.69 2.31
N LEU A 182 -6.22 18.76 1.15
CA LEU A 182 -5.56 18.82 -0.16
C LEU A 182 -5.34 20.25 -0.67
N ALA A 183 -5.83 21.23 0.06
CA ALA A 183 -5.71 22.65 -0.31
C ALA A 183 -4.29 23.21 -0.08
#